data_972e4f94b70136710ce5d965f82991e3
#
_entry.id   972e4f94b70136710ce5d965f82991e3
#
_cell.length_a   1.000
_cell.length_b   1.000
_cell.length_c   1.000
_cell.angle_alpha   90.00
_cell.angle_beta   90.00
_cell.angle_gamma   90.00
#
_symmetry.space_group_name_H-M   'P 1'
#
loop_
_entity.id
_entity.type
_entity.pdbx_description
1 polymer ?
#
loop_
_entity_poly.entity_id
_entity_poly.type
_entity_poly.pdbx_seq_one_letter_code
_entity_poly.pdbx_strand_id
1 'polypeptide(L)'
;RAVDYPAHLMLATGDLSQDYSPESYRQFVAAVAPLNLPCHYLPGNHDDPRIMYLHMQGERIFGQQRILAGKWQILMLDSTVRGKPGGNMAESQFELIEQAIAAHPDRHTLLVMHHNPILVNCAWLDQHCMDNGTEFLRRVAQYPQVKGLLWGHVHQQLDTDYDGPHGPLQLMATPSTCIQFKPQSPYFALDGLQPGYRLLELKADGSICTNVYRVPGNLFSPDKDSSGY
;
A
#
# COMPACT_ATOMS: atom_id res chain seq x y z
N ARG A 1 19.51 -5.70 10.33
CA ARG A 1 19.49 -7.19 10.31
C ARG A 1 18.20 -7.55 9.60
N ALA A 2 18.29 -8.32 8.51
CA ALA A 2 17.12 -8.94 7.92
C ALA A 2 16.42 -9.74 9.04
N VAL A 3 15.10 -9.56 9.15
CA VAL A 3 14.31 -10.40 10.04
C VAL A 3 14.46 -11.83 9.51
N ASP A 4 14.74 -12.80 10.37
CA ASP A 4 14.90 -14.22 10.03
C ASP A 4 13.61 -14.90 9.53
N TYR A 5 12.66 -14.13 9.02
CA TYR A 5 11.47 -14.64 8.36
C TYR A 5 11.68 -14.57 6.85
N PRO A 6 11.65 -15.71 6.15
CA PRO A 6 11.76 -15.72 4.71
C PRO A 6 10.53 -15.04 4.10
N ALA A 7 10.67 -13.77 3.71
CA ALA A 7 9.64 -13.12 2.91
C ALA A 7 9.56 -13.80 1.54
N HIS A 8 8.35 -14.01 1.02
CA HIS A 8 8.12 -14.66 -0.27
C HIS A 8 8.03 -13.63 -1.41
N LEU A 9 7.57 -12.43 -1.11
CA LEU A 9 7.44 -11.34 -2.06
C LEU A 9 7.43 -9.99 -1.32
N MET A 10 7.61 -8.91 -2.06
CA MET A 10 7.53 -7.53 -1.61
C MET A 10 6.38 -6.83 -2.34
N LEU A 11 5.60 -6.04 -1.60
CA LEU A 11 4.55 -5.17 -2.12
C LEU A 11 5.00 -3.71 -1.94
N ALA A 12 5.23 -3.02 -3.05
CA ALA A 12 5.55 -1.59 -3.06
C ALA A 12 4.25 -0.82 -3.31
N THR A 13 3.79 -0.12 -2.28
CA THR A 13 2.44 0.46 -2.21
C THR A 13 2.33 1.89 -2.73
N GLY A 14 3.15 2.25 -3.72
CA GLY A 14 3.13 3.55 -4.40
C GLY A 14 4.06 4.59 -3.81
N ASP A 15 4.12 5.74 -4.48
CA ASP A 15 5.04 6.85 -4.21
C ASP A 15 6.50 6.39 -4.21
N LEU A 16 6.87 5.68 -5.30
CA LEU A 16 8.24 5.20 -5.52
C LEU A 16 9.14 6.30 -6.09
N SER A 17 8.55 7.38 -6.54
CA SER A 17 9.18 8.61 -7.00
C SER A 17 8.62 9.79 -6.21
N GLN A 18 9.35 10.90 -6.17
CA GLN A 18 8.86 12.20 -5.70
C GLN A 18 8.67 13.17 -6.87
N ASP A 19 9.39 12.97 -7.96
CA ASP A 19 9.54 13.90 -9.05
C ASP A 19 9.16 13.34 -10.41
N TYR A 20 8.56 12.14 -10.45
CA TYR A 20 8.21 11.37 -11.66
C TYR A 20 9.42 11.04 -12.56
N SER A 21 10.65 11.21 -12.07
CA SER A 21 11.83 11.03 -12.92
C SER A 21 12.08 9.57 -13.25
N PRO A 22 12.54 9.23 -14.47
CA PRO A 22 12.99 7.89 -14.81
C PRO A 22 14.11 7.38 -13.89
N GLU A 23 14.90 8.31 -13.35
CA GLU A 23 16.02 7.98 -12.47
C GLU A 23 15.56 7.44 -11.12
N SER A 24 14.51 8.03 -10.50
CA SER A 24 13.97 7.57 -9.22
C SER A 24 13.49 6.12 -9.30
N TYR A 25 12.82 5.73 -10.40
CA TYR A 25 12.38 4.34 -10.60
C TYR A 25 13.57 3.39 -10.80
N ARG A 26 14.60 3.78 -11.56
CA ARG A 26 15.81 2.97 -11.70
C ARG A 26 16.54 2.80 -10.37
N GLN A 27 16.62 3.85 -9.56
CA GLN A 27 17.20 3.79 -8.22
C GLN A 27 16.41 2.87 -7.29
N PHE A 28 15.07 2.92 -7.34
CA PHE A 28 14.23 1.99 -6.60
C PHE A 28 14.54 0.54 -6.99
N VAL A 29 14.55 0.23 -8.29
CA VAL A 29 14.89 -1.12 -8.79
C VAL A 29 16.25 -1.58 -8.30
N ALA A 30 17.27 -0.71 -8.39
CA ALA A 30 18.60 -1.01 -7.90
C ALA A 30 18.66 -1.25 -6.38
N ALA A 31 17.88 -0.48 -5.61
CA ALA A 31 17.81 -0.60 -4.16
C ALA A 31 17.14 -1.92 -3.70
N VAL A 32 16.12 -2.40 -4.41
CA VAL A 32 15.41 -3.64 -4.02
C VAL A 32 16.02 -4.90 -4.61
N ALA A 33 16.82 -4.80 -5.68
CA ALA A 33 17.43 -5.95 -6.33
C ALA A 33 18.24 -6.87 -5.38
N PRO A 34 19.02 -6.35 -4.41
CA PRO A 34 19.78 -7.19 -3.46
C PRO A 34 18.89 -8.04 -2.53
N LEU A 35 17.61 -7.70 -2.38
CA LEU A 35 16.67 -8.48 -1.55
C LEU A 35 16.35 -9.83 -2.19
N ASN A 36 16.54 -9.96 -3.50
CA ASN A 36 16.27 -11.16 -4.29
C ASN A 36 14.84 -11.70 -4.14
N LEU A 37 13.86 -10.81 -3.95
CA LEU A 37 12.44 -11.12 -3.79
C LEU A 37 11.65 -10.65 -5.01
N PRO A 38 10.59 -11.38 -5.44
CA PRO A 38 9.60 -10.80 -6.33
C PRO A 38 9.04 -9.51 -5.72
N CYS A 39 9.16 -8.39 -6.44
CA CYS A 39 8.65 -7.09 -6.03
C CYS A 39 7.48 -6.71 -6.94
N HIS A 40 6.29 -6.62 -6.37
CA HIS A 40 5.09 -6.15 -7.04
C HIS A 40 4.83 -4.70 -6.64
N TYR A 41 4.54 -3.85 -7.62
CA TYR A 41 4.33 -2.42 -7.39
C TYR A 41 3.00 -1.93 -7.93
N LEU A 42 2.50 -0.85 -7.35
CA LEU A 42 1.39 -0.04 -7.84
C LEU A 42 1.77 1.44 -7.77
N PRO A 43 1.11 2.32 -8.54
CA PRO A 43 1.39 3.76 -8.48
C PRO A 43 0.78 4.41 -7.25
N GLY A 44 1.45 5.48 -6.76
CA GLY A 44 0.90 6.48 -5.87
C GLY A 44 0.68 7.81 -6.57
N ASN A 45 0.28 8.84 -5.83
CA ASN A 45 0.00 10.16 -6.40
C ASN A 45 1.28 10.91 -6.83
N HIS A 46 2.45 10.51 -6.33
CA HIS A 46 3.77 10.97 -6.76
C HIS A 46 4.41 10.05 -7.83
N ASP A 47 3.60 9.27 -8.55
CA ASP A 47 4.08 8.41 -9.62
C ASP A 47 3.39 8.75 -10.95
N ASP A 48 4.11 8.64 -12.08
CA ASP A 48 3.50 8.56 -13.40
C ASP A 48 3.49 7.09 -13.85
N PRO A 49 2.31 6.44 -13.95
CA PRO A 49 2.22 5.02 -14.29
C PRO A 49 2.90 4.65 -15.62
N ARG A 50 2.98 5.58 -16.58
CA ARG A 50 3.60 5.33 -17.89
C ARG A 50 5.12 5.32 -17.78
N ILE A 51 5.68 6.30 -17.03
CA ILE A 51 7.13 6.37 -16.78
C ILE A 51 7.54 5.17 -15.91
N MET A 52 6.75 4.87 -14.90
CA MET A 52 6.90 3.70 -14.04
C MET A 52 6.98 2.41 -14.86
N TYR A 53 6.01 2.15 -15.74
CA TYR A 53 5.99 0.98 -16.60
C TYR A 53 7.26 0.86 -17.46
N LEU A 54 7.79 1.97 -17.97
CA LEU A 54 8.98 1.98 -18.82
C LEU A 54 10.29 1.75 -18.06
N HIS A 55 10.36 2.13 -16.78
CA HIS A 55 11.61 2.18 -16.02
C HIS A 55 11.66 1.23 -14.82
N MET A 56 10.53 0.71 -14.37
CA MET A 56 10.45 -0.35 -13.36
C MET A 56 10.69 -1.71 -14.01
N GLN A 57 11.90 -1.91 -14.56
CA GLN A 57 12.29 -3.11 -15.30
C GLN A 57 13.33 -3.91 -14.52
N GLY A 58 13.11 -5.22 -14.38
CA GLY A 58 14.02 -6.15 -13.70
C GLY A 58 13.44 -7.56 -13.66
N GLU A 59 14.29 -8.56 -13.50
CA GLU A 59 13.86 -9.98 -13.50
C GLU A 59 12.80 -10.30 -12.43
N ARG A 60 12.79 -9.52 -11.33
CA ARG A 60 11.90 -9.73 -10.19
C ARG A 60 11.00 -8.53 -9.90
N ILE A 61 10.78 -7.65 -10.87
CA ILE A 61 9.94 -6.46 -10.76
C ILE A 61 8.68 -6.65 -11.59
N PHE A 62 7.51 -6.52 -10.98
CA PHE A 62 6.24 -6.89 -11.58
C PHE A 62 5.17 -5.81 -11.36
N GLY A 63 4.63 -5.25 -12.44
CA GLY A 63 3.49 -4.32 -12.42
C GLY A 63 2.13 -4.98 -12.62
N GLN A 64 2.04 -6.29 -12.45
CA GLN A 64 0.78 -7.02 -12.64
C GLN A 64 -0.19 -6.80 -11.48
N GLN A 65 -1.47 -6.66 -11.81
CA GLN A 65 -2.51 -6.36 -10.82
C GLN A 65 -2.98 -7.56 -10.00
N ARG A 66 -2.66 -8.80 -10.38
CA ARG A 66 -3.07 -10.00 -9.65
C ARG A 66 -1.91 -10.94 -9.39
N ILE A 67 -1.78 -11.33 -8.13
CA ILE A 67 -0.77 -12.26 -7.64
C ILE A 67 -1.48 -13.45 -6.99
N LEU A 68 -1.11 -14.66 -7.37
CA LEU A 68 -1.62 -15.89 -6.76
C LEU A 68 -0.55 -16.49 -5.86
N ALA A 69 -0.87 -16.65 -4.57
CA ALA A 69 0.04 -17.16 -3.56
C ALA A 69 -0.67 -18.15 -2.61
N GLY A 70 -0.44 -19.43 -2.77
CA GLY A 70 -1.07 -20.47 -1.94
C GLY A 70 -2.59 -20.38 -1.98
N LYS A 71 -3.23 -20.19 -0.83
CA LYS A 71 -4.69 -20.01 -0.69
C LYS A 71 -5.13 -18.56 -0.90
N TRP A 72 -4.24 -17.67 -1.28
CA TRP A 72 -4.50 -16.24 -1.43
C TRP A 72 -4.40 -15.77 -2.88
N GLN A 73 -5.14 -14.74 -3.16
CA GLN A 73 -4.87 -13.80 -4.25
C GLN A 73 -4.66 -12.41 -3.65
N ILE A 74 -3.71 -11.67 -4.21
CA ILE A 74 -3.43 -10.28 -3.84
C ILE A 74 -3.75 -9.44 -5.07
N LEU A 75 -4.58 -8.42 -4.91
CA LEU A 75 -4.97 -7.52 -5.99
C LEU A 75 -4.31 -6.17 -5.75
N MET A 76 -3.47 -5.74 -6.69
CA MET A 76 -2.78 -4.46 -6.72
C MET A 76 -3.66 -3.46 -7.49
N LEU A 77 -4.38 -2.60 -6.76
CA LEU A 77 -5.38 -1.71 -7.31
C LEU A 77 -4.81 -0.30 -7.53
N ASP A 78 -5.09 0.29 -8.67
CA ASP A 78 -4.74 1.67 -8.95
C ASP A 78 -5.85 2.60 -8.41
N SER A 79 -5.51 3.36 -7.38
CA SER A 79 -6.39 4.38 -6.78
C SER A 79 -6.01 5.80 -7.19
N THR A 80 -5.06 5.98 -8.12
CA THR A 80 -4.57 7.30 -8.50
C THR A 80 -5.57 8.06 -9.37
N VAL A 81 -5.60 9.38 -9.21
CA VAL A 81 -6.33 10.31 -10.08
C VAL A 81 -5.33 11.30 -10.66
N ARG A 82 -5.18 11.29 -11.96
CA ARG A 82 -4.18 12.14 -12.62
C ARG A 82 -4.30 13.61 -12.21
N GLY A 83 -3.19 14.16 -11.70
CA GLY A 83 -3.10 15.56 -11.28
C GLY A 83 -3.80 15.89 -9.97
N LYS A 84 -4.17 14.87 -9.18
CA LYS A 84 -4.71 15.05 -7.83
C LYS A 84 -3.88 14.30 -6.80
N PRO A 85 -3.68 14.86 -5.61
CA PRO A 85 -3.02 14.14 -4.51
C PRO A 85 -3.93 13.13 -3.82
N GLY A 86 -5.26 13.25 -3.96
CA GLY A 86 -6.25 12.31 -3.44
C GLY A 86 -6.59 11.21 -4.43
N GLY A 87 -7.14 10.12 -3.92
CA GLY A 87 -7.47 8.93 -4.70
C GLY A 87 -8.93 8.79 -5.07
N ASN A 88 -9.20 7.88 -6.00
CA ASN A 88 -10.54 7.40 -6.32
C ASN A 88 -10.46 5.98 -6.89
N MET A 89 -11.33 5.10 -6.46
CA MET A 89 -11.42 3.76 -7.04
C MET A 89 -12.31 3.80 -8.28
N ALA A 90 -11.69 3.68 -9.45
CA ALA A 90 -12.40 3.68 -10.72
C ALA A 90 -13.23 2.40 -10.90
N GLU A 91 -14.33 2.46 -11.71
CA GLU A 91 -15.19 1.29 -11.93
C GLU A 91 -14.42 0.10 -12.53
N SER A 92 -13.43 0.33 -13.37
CA SER A 92 -12.56 -0.72 -13.90
C SER A 92 -11.81 -1.52 -12.84
N GLN A 93 -11.53 -0.92 -11.67
CA GLN A 93 -10.91 -1.63 -10.54
C GLN A 93 -11.93 -2.49 -9.79
N PHE A 94 -13.19 -2.08 -9.72
CA PHE A 94 -14.26 -2.94 -9.21
C PHE A 94 -14.48 -4.14 -10.13
N GLU A 95 -14.51 -3.93 -11.44
CA GLU A 95 -14.59 -5.00 -12.44
C GLU A 95 -13.42 -6.00 -12.30
N LEU A 96 -12.19 -5.50 -12.06
CA LEU A 96 -11.03 -6.33 -11.79
C LEU A 96 -11.22 -7.21 -10.55
N ILE A 97 -11.74 -6.63 -9.45
CA ILE A 97 -12.02 -7.36 -8.20
C ILE A 97 -13.05 -8.47 -8.46
N GLU A 98 -14.16 -8.14 -9.12
CA GLU A 98 -15.23 -9.07 -9.45
C GLU A 98 -14.72 -10.25 -10.30
N GLN A 99 -13.99 -9.94 -11.38
CA GLN A 99 -13.40 -10.95 -12.26
C GLN A 99 -12.37 -11.82 -11.54
N ALA A 100 -11.54 -11.23 -10.67
CA ALA A 100 -10.55 -11.97 -9.92
C ALA A 100 -11.18 -12.94 -8.91
N ILE A 101 -12.24 -12.50 -8.20
CA ILE A 101 -12.97 -13.33 -7.26
C ILE A 101 -13.74 -14.44 -7.98
N ALA A 102 -14.40 -14.12 -9.11
CA ALA A 102 -15.11 -15.11 -9.91
C ALA A 102 -14.16 -16.18 -10.48
N ALA A 103 -12.95 -15.78 -10.88
CA ALA A 103 -11.94 -16.72 -11.41
C ALA A 103 -11.33 -17.63 -10.32
N HIS A 104 -11.32 -17.19 -9.06
CA HIS A 104 -10.72 -17.91 -7.94
C HIS A 104 -11.59 -17.82 -6.68
N PRO A 105 -12.81 -18.38 -6.70
CA PRO A 105 -13.79 -18.23 -5.60
C PRO A 105 -13.33 -18.88 -4.28
N ASP A 106 -12.43 -19.83 -4.35
CA ASP A 106 -11.89 -20.57 -3.18
C ASP A 106 -10.66 -19.90 -2.55
N ARG A 107 -10.24 -18.73 -3.06
CA ARG A 107 -9.08 -18.02 -2.51
C ARG A 107 -9.50 -16.86 -1.63
N HIS A 108 -8.77 -16.67 -0.54
CA HIS A 108 -8.83 -15.44 0.24
C HIS A 108 -8.23 -14.29 -0.57
N THR A 109 -8.73 -13.08 -0.37
CA THR A 109 -8.31 -11.90 -1.15
C THR A 109 -7.78 -10.81 -0.22
N LEU A 110 -6.55 -10.35 -0.50
CA LEU A 110 -5.99 -9.11 0.04
C LEU A 110 -6.07 -8.04 -1.05
N LEU A 111 -6.68 -6.91 -0.74
CA LEU A 111 -6.70 -5.74 -1.62
C LEU A 111 -5.58 -4.77 -1.22
N VAL A 112 -4.76 -4.35 -2.17
CA VAL A 112 -3.64 -3.44 -1.95
C VAL A 112 -3.81 -2.22 -2.83
N MET A 113 -3.70 -1.03 -2.27
CA MET A 113 -3.85 0.23 -2.98
C MET A 113 -2.92 1.30 -2.40
N HIS A 114 -2.84 2.47 -3.01
CA HIS A 114 -2.03 3.56 -2.46
C HIS A 114 -2.81 4.38 -1.44
N HIS A 115 -3.96 4.93 -1.84
CA HIS A 115 -4.73 5.86 -1.00
C HIS A 115 -5.57 5.15 0.06
N ASN A 116 -5.68 5.77 1.24
CA ASN A 116 -6.50 5.29 2.35
C ASN A 116 -8.01 5.41 2.03
N PRO A 117 -8.80 4.36 2.28
CA PRO A 117 -10.26 4.40 2.06
C PRO A 117 -11.03 4.97 3.26
N ILE A 118 -10.35 5.26 4.38
CA ILE A 118 -10.91 5.82 5.60
C ILE A 118 -10.08 7.02 6.06
N LEU A 119 -10.69 7.90 6.86
CA LEU A 119 -9.97 8.98 7.52
C LEU A 119 -8.99 8.40 8.56
N VAL A 120 -7.81 9.02 8.67
CA VAL A 120 -6.78 8.63 9.64
C VAL A 120 -6.67 9.61 10.81
N ASN A 121 -7.65 10.52 10.94
CA ASN A 121 -7.70 11.58 11.94
C ASN A 121 -6.48 12.53 11.88
N CYS A 122 -6.00 12.79 10.68
CA CYS A 122 -4.92 13.72 10.41
C CYS A 122 -5.43 14.74 9.38
N ALA A 123 -5.92 15.88 9.81
CA ALA A 123 -6.79 16.76 9.03
C ALA A 123 -6.21 17.19 7.68
N TRP A 124 -4.88 17.37 7.57
CA TRP A 124 -4.24 17.72 6.31
C TRP A 124 -4.12 16.50 5.35
N LEU A 125 -3.88 15.28 5.88
CA LEU A 125 -3.86 14.04 5.08
C LEU A 125 -5.27 13.62 4.67
N ASP A 126 -6.25 13.80 5.53
CA ASP A 126 -7.63 13.41 5.29
C ASP A 126 -8.26 14.16 4.10
N GLN A 127 -7.66 15.30 3.67
CA GLN A 127 -8.02 15.99 2.43
C GLN A 127 -7.59 15.24 1.16
N HIS A 128 -6.71 14.26 1.30
CA HIS A 128 -6.10 13.49 0.21
C HIS A 128 -6.46 12.00 0.27
N CYS A 129 -7.44 11.63 1.09
CA CYS A 129 -7.95 10.27 1.12
C CYS A 129 -8.69 9.91 -0.20
N MET A 130 -9.17 8.71 -0.30
CA MET A 130 -9.96 8.24 -1.43
C MET A 130 -11.36 8.89 -1.42
N ASP A 131 -11.73 9.61 -2.49
CA ASP A 131 -13.02 10.31 -2.62
C ASP A 131 -14.24 9.39 -2.40
N ASN A 132 -14.17 8.17 -2.94
CA ASN A 132 -15.24 7.17 -2.83
C ASN A 132 -14.91 6.02 -1.87
N GLY A 133 -14.08 6.27 -0.86
CA GLY A 133 -13.60 5.23 0.08
C GLY A 133 -14.73 4.50 0.82
N THR A 134 -15.75 5.22 1.28
CA THR A 134 -16.93 4.63 1.94
C THR A 134 -17.68 3.67 1.02
N GLU A 135 -17.91 4.05 -0.23
CA GLU A 135 -18.56 3.18 -1.23
C GLU A 135 -17.67 1.98 -1.56
N PHE A 136 -16.38 2.22 -1.73
CA PHE A 136 -15.41 1.15 -1.97
C PHE A 136 -15.49 0.08 -0.87
N LEU A 137 -15.41 0.47 0.40
CA LEU A 137 -15.51 -0.46 1.52
C LEU A 137 -16.83 -1.21 1.53
N ARG A 138 -17.95 -0.50 1.32
CA ARG A 138 -19.27 -1.11 1.28
C ARG A 138 -19.39 -2.17 0.17
N ARG A 139 -18.81 -1.91 -1.02
CA ARG A 139 -18.83 -2.86 -2.16
C ARG A 139 -17.93 -4.05 -1.91
N VAL A 140 -16.68 -3.85 -1.49
CA VAL A 140 -15.74 -4.96 -1.32
C VAL A 140 -16.09 -5.86 -0.13
N ALA A 141 -16.74 -5.31 0.89
CA ALA A 141 -17.22 -6.09 2.04
C ALA A 141 -18.34 -7.10 1.69
N GLN A 142 -18.97 -6.98 0.51
CA GLN A 142 -19.94 -7.97 0.05
C GLN A 142 -19.30 -9.30 -0.37
N TYR A 143 -17.99 -9.33 -0.57
CA TYR A 143 -17.28 -10.54 -0.96
C TYR A 143 -16.67 -11.24 0.26
N PRO A 144 -17.15 -12.43 0.65
CA PRO A 144 -16.63 -13.17 1.79
C PRO A 144 -15.17 -13.58 1.62
N GLN A 145 -14.66 -13.57 0.40
CA GLN A 145 -13.26 -13.85 0.08
C GLN A 145 -12.32 -12.72 0.52
N VAL A 146 -12.78 -11.45 0.52
CA VAL A 146 -11.96 -10.31 0.94
C VAL A 146 -11.74 -10.36 2.45
N LYS A 147 -10.49 -10.40 2.87
CA LYS A 147 -10.08 -10.54 4.28
C LYS A 147 -9.41 -9.30 4.83
N GLY A 148 -8.84 -8.48 3.97
CA GLY A 148 -8.16 -7.27 4.41
C GLY A 148 -7.78 -6.33 3.27
N LEU A 149 -7.46 -5.11 3.67
CA LEU A 149 -7.00 -4.03 2.82
C LEU A 149 -5.67 -3.50 3.36
N LEU A 150 -4.73 -3.24 2.45
CA LEU A 150 -3.43 -2.65 2.74
C LEU A 150 -3.22 -1.40 1.90
N TRP A 151 -2.71 -0.32 2.49
CA TRP A 151 -2.40 0.90 1.76
C TRP A 151 -1.14 1.62 2.26
N GLY A 152 -0.61 2.52 1.41
CA GLY A 152 0.52 3.39 1.69
C GLY A 152 0.10 4.81 2.06
N HIS A 153 0.58 5.80 1.34
CA HIS A 153 0.18 7.21 1.32
C HIS A 153 0.31 7.99 2.64
N VAL A 154 -0.26 7.46 3.71
CA VAL A 154 -0.36 8.18 5.01
C VAL A 154 0.94 8.22 5.81
N HIS A 155 1.96 7.45 5.42
CA HIS A 155 3.24 7.33 6.13
C HIS A 155 3.08 7.07 7.64
N GLN A 156 2.02 6.37 8.02
CA GLN A 156 1.68 6.02 9.40
C GLN A 156 1.38 4.53 9.50
N GLN A 157 1.61 3.97 10.66
CA GLN A 157 1.05 2.67 11.02
C GLN A 157 -0.37 2.87 11.51
N LEU A 158 -1.32 2.15 10.89
CA LEU A 158 -2.70 2.07 11.38
C LEU A 158 -3.16 0.63 11.22
N ASP A 159 -3.85 0.14 12.24
CA ASP A 159 -4.49 -1.17 12.26
C ASP A 159 -5.89 -0.99 12.86
N THR A 160 -6.92 -1.32 12.10
CA THR A 160 -8.33 -1.24 12.51
C THR A 160 -9.15 -2.24 11.70
N ASP A 161 -10.42 -2.40 12.02
CA ASP A 161 -11.34 -3.27 11.31
C ASP A 161 -12.52 -2.47 10.75
N TYR A 162 -13.08 -2.97 9.65
CA TYR A 162 -14.36 -2.53 9.10
C TYR A 162 -15.37 -3.66 9.26
N ASP A 163 -16.48 -3.39 9.94
CA ASP A 163 -17.55 -4.36 10.17
C ASP A 163 -18.34 -4.61 8.88
N GLY A 164 -18.04 -5.71 8.22
CA GLY A 164 -18.71 -6.16 7.00
C GLY A 164 -19.77 -7.23 7.25
N PRO A 165 -20.64 -7.52 6.26
CA PRO A 165 -21.72 -8.52 6.40
C PRO A 165 -21.21 -9.97 6.56
N HIS A 166 -19.95 -10.22 6.21
CA HIS A 166 -19.31 -11.54 6.31
C HIS A 166 -18.22 -11.61 7.40
N GLY A 167 -18.25 -10.67 8.34
CA GLY A 167 -17.25 -10.50 9.38
C GLY A 167 -16.33 -9.31 9.12
N PRO A 168 -15.40 -9.04 10.08
CA PRO A 168 -14.52 -7.90 9.98
C PRO A 168 -13.53 -8.01 8.81
N LEU A 169 -13.31 -6.90 8.13
CA LEU A 169 -12.20 -6.72 7.18
C LEU A 169 -11.06 -6.01 7.90
N GLN A 170 -9.89 -6.61 7.90
CA GLN A 170 -8.71 -5.98 8.50
C GLN A 170 -8.20 -4.84 7.62
N LEU A 171 -8.13 -3.64 8.18
CA LEU A 171 -7.69 -2.42 7.51
C LEU A 171 -6.30 -2.04 8.01
N MET A 172 -5.32 -1.93 7.10
CA MET A 172 -3.92 -1.78 7.46
C MET A 172 -3.25 -0.67 6.64
N ALA A 173 -2.69 0.34 7.31
CA ALA A 173 -1.74 1.26 6.70
C ALA A 173 -0.30 0.83 6.97
N THR A 174 0.58 0.95 5.98
CA THR A 174 2.00 0.71 6.16
C THR A 174 2.75 2.02 6.42
N PRO A 175 3.76 2.03 7.31
CA PRO A 175 4.66 3.17 7.43
C PRO A 175 5.47 3.36 6.14
N SER A 176 6.01 4.55 5.96
CA SER A 176 6.95 4.84 4.88
C SER A 176 8.34 4.23 5.16
N THR A 177 9.03 3.84 4.10
CA THR A 177 10.46 3.51 4.14
C THR A 177 11.35 4.75 4.11
N CYS A 178 10.76 5.94 4.18
CA CYS A 178 11.42 7.25 4.25
C CYS A 178 10.91 8.03 5.47
N ILE A 179 10.31 9.20 5.27
CA ILE A 179 9.76 10.04 6.33
C ILE A 179 8.43 9.49 6.87
N GLN A 180 8.12 9.80 8.13
CA GLN A 180 6.84 9.49 8.74
C GLN A 180 6.05 10.79 8.96
N PHE A 181 4.74 10.76 8.75
CA PHE A 181 3.87 11.88 9.06
C PHE A 181 3.31 11.76 10.48
N LYS A 182 3.27 12.90 11.19
CA LYS A 182 2.79 12.95 12.57
C LYS A 182 1.28 12.67 12.62
N PRO A 183 0.85 11.63 13.35
CA PRO A 183 -0.58 11.36 13.53
C PRO A 183 -1.32 12.51 14.23
N GLN A 184 -2.62 12.61 13.95
CA GLN A 184 -3.53 13.57 14.59
C GLN A 184 -3.09 15.04 14.46
N SER A 185 -2.30 15.36 13.42
CA SER A 185 -1.86 16.71 13.16
C SER A 185 -2.88 17.47 12.31
N PRO A 186 -3.28 18.70 12.68
CA PRO A 186 -4.14 19.53 11.85
C PRO A 186 -3.42 20.10 10.62
N TYR A 187 -2.10 20.17 10.65
CA TYR A 187 -1.23 20.70 9.60
C TYR A 187 -0.14 19.69 9.26
N PHE A 188 0.54 19.91 8.14
CA PHE A 188 1.72 19.11 7.78
C PHE A 188 2.72 19.10 8.94
N ALA A 189 3.11 17.91 9.37
CA ALA A 189 4.14 17.73 10.38
C ALA A 189 4.80 16.36 10.24
N LEU A 190 6.12 16.33 10.41
CA LEU A 190 6.89 15.09 10.40
C LEU A 190 6.94 14.48 11.80
N ASP A 191 6.88 13.14 11.85
CA ASP A 191 7.14 12.37 13.06
C ASP A 191 8.65 12.08 13.19
N GLY A 192 9.10 11.88 14.42
CA GLY A 192 10.47 11.44 14.72
C GLY A 192 10.69 9.92 14.59
N LEU A 193 9.66 9.17 14.23
CA LEU A 193 9.77 7.73 14.04
C LEU A 193 10.66 7.38 12.85
N GLN A 194 11.47 6.33 12.99
CA GLN A 194 12.37 5.85 11.94
C GLN A 194 11.58 5.21 10.78
N PRO A 195 12.17 5.20 9.56
CA PRO A 195 11.63 4.47 8.42
C PRO A 195 11.24 3.04 8.79
N GLY A 196 10.18 2.53 8.18
CA GLY A 196 9.67 1.22 8.53
C GLY A 196 9.02 0.49 7.37
N TYR A 197 8.69 -0.76 7.60
CA TYR A 197 7.93 -1.61 6.70
C TYR A 197 7.01 -2.53 7.49
N ARG A 198 5.99 -3.02 6.83
CA ARG A 198 5.04 -3.97 7.40
C ARG A 198 5.32 -5.38 6.87
N LEU A 199 5.37 -6.35 7.74
CA LEU A 199 5.37 -7.77 7.40
C LEU A 199 3.95 -8.31 7.55
N LEU A 200 3.47 -9.04 6.54
CA LEU A 200 2.21 -9.76 6.56
C LEU A 200 2.46 -11.26 6.46
N GLU A 201 1.79 -12.02 7.30
CA GLU A 201 1.67 -13.46 7.17
C GLU A 201 0.23 -13.79 6.78
N LEU A 202 0.03 -14.24 5.55
CA LEU A 202 -1.27 -14.61 4.99
C LEU A 202 -1.46 -16.12 5.20
N LYS A 203 -2.27 -16.48 6.20
CA LYS A 203 -2.47 -17.89 6.58
C LYS A 203 -3.47 -18.59 5.69
N ALA A 204 -3.35 -19.90 5.59
CA ALA A 204 -4.21 -20.73 4.74
C ALA A 204 -5.69 -20.72 5.14
N ASP A 205 -6.00 -20.36 6.38
CA ASP A 205 -7.37 -20.23 6.91
C ASP A 205 -8.02 -18.86 6.64
N GLY A 206 -7.28 -17.94 5.99
CA GLY A 206 -7.76 -16.60 5.68
C GLY A 206 -7.45 -15.55 6.73
N SER A 207 -6.81 -15.90 7.83
CA SER A 207 -6.35 -14.93 8.82
C SER A 207 -5.07 -14.23 8.36
N ILE A 208 -4.92 -12.95 8.75
CA ILE A 208 -3.75 -12.11 8.47
C ILE A 208 -3.08 -11.78 9.80
N CYS A 209 -1.83 -12.20 9.97
CA CYS A 209 -0.98 -11.71 11.06
C CYS A 209 -0.05 -10.63 10.51
N THR A 210 0.16 -9.56 11.27
CA THR A 210 0.96 -8.43 10.80
C THR A 210 1.79 -7.82 11.90
N ASN A 211 2.99 -7.33 11.53
CA ASN A 211 3.88 -6.58 12.40
C ASN A 211 4.57 -5.46 11.60
N VAL A 212 4.81 -4.34 12.24
CA VAL A 212 5.60 -3.25 11.70
C VAL A 212 7.00 -3.28 12.29
N TYR A 213 7.99 -3.21 11.44
CA TYR A 213 9.41 -3.13 11.79
C TYR A 213 9.95 -1.77 11.35
N ARG A 214 10.84 -1.22 12.17
CA ARG A 214 11.50 0.06 11.89
C ARG A 214 13.01 -0.10 11.92
N VAL A 215 13.69 0.75 11.15
CA VAL A 215 15.16 0.82 11.19
C VAL A 215 15.60 1.10 12.62
N PRO A 216 16.50 0.30 13.19
CA PRO A 216 16.95 0.47 14.57
C PRO A 216 17.83 1.72 14.72
N GLY A 217 17.80 2.31 15.92
CA GLY A 217 18.57 3.52 16.25
C GLY A 217 17.92 4.80 15.77
N ASN A 218 18.70 5.88 15.69
CA ASN A 218 18.29 7.21 15.22
C ASN A 218 19.13 7.61 14.01
N LEU A 219 19.21 6.73 13.02
CA LEU A 219 20.03 6.93 11.82
C LEU A 219 19.45 7.94 10.85
N PHE A 220 18.15 8.18 10.93
CA PHE A 220 17.44 9.11 10.08
C PHE A 220 16.73 10.16 10.94
N SER A 221 17.06 11.42 10.70
CA SER A 221 16.41 12.58 11.35
C SER A 221 15.78 13.44 10.27
N PRO A 222 14.45 13.44 10.15
CA PRO A 222 13.77 14.31 9.20
C PRO A 222 13.96 15.78 9.58
N ASP A 223 13.98 16.67 8.59
CA ASP A 223 13.94 18.10 8.82
C ASP A 223 12.54 18.49 9.31
N LYS A 224 12.42 18.72 10.62
CA LYS A 224 11.14 19.06 11.28
C LYS A 224 10.63 20.44 10.95
N ASP A 225 11.46 21.31 10.39
CA ASP A 225 11.11 22.66 9.97
C ASP A 225 10.61 22.69 8.50
N SER A 226 10.54 21.54 7.84
CA SER A 226 9.95 21.42 6.51
C SER A 226 8.50 21.89 6.51
N SER A 227 8.16 22.79 5.59
CA SER A 227 6.85 23.46 5.54
C SER A 227 5.84 22.77 4.60
N GLY A 228 6.19 21.65 4.01
CA GLY A 228 5.30 20.95 3.09
C GLY A 228 5.99 19.84 2.30
N TYR A 229 5.15 19.15 1.57
CA TYR A 229 5.49 17.96 0.80
C TYR A 229 4.90 18.08 -0.61
#